data_a79c82e03dcb0644b8d64e8b9ee41e7d
#
_entry.id   a79c82e03dcb0644b8d64e8b9ee41e7d
#
_cell.length_a   1.000
_cell.length_b   1.000
_cell.length_c   1.000
_cell.angle_alpha   90.00
_cell.angle_beta   90.00
_cell.angle_gamma   90.00
#
_symmetry.space_group_name_H-M   'P 1'
#
loop_
_entity.id
_entity.type
_entity.pdbx_description
1 polymer ?
#
loop_
_entity_poly.entity_id
_entity_poly.type
_entity_poly.pdbx_seq_one_letter_code
_entity_poly.pdbx_strand_id
1 'polypeptide(L)'
;MASSSAPVRIGNCSGFYGDRHSAMREMLTGGDLDYLTGDYLAELTMLILGRDRMKHPDRGYAKTFLTQLEECLGLAQDRGVRIVTNAGGLNPAGLADAVRALAERLGLPVRVAHVDGDDLAPRAEELGLGKPLTANAYLGAWGIVDCLDSGADVVVTGRVTDASVTVAPAAAHFGWSRTDY
;
A
#
# COMPACT_ATOMS: atom_id res chain seq x y z
N MET A 1 22.29 -5.21 7.39
CA MET A 1 21.98 -6.58 6.87
C MET A 1 22.87 -6.85 5.65
N ALA A 2 23.26 -8.09 5.35
CA ALA A 2 24.02 -8.37 4.14
C ALA A 2 23.11 -8.13 2.92
N SER A 3 23.58 -7.36 1.94
CA SER A 3 22.86 -7.14 0.67
C SER A 3 22.66 -8.49 -0.02
N SER A 4 21.42 -8.80 -0.39
CA SER A 4 21.13 -10.00 -1.19
C SER A 4 21.66 -9.79 -2.61
N SER A 5 22.35 -10.80 -3.14
CA SER A 5 22.76 -10.81 -4.56
C SER A 5 21.75 -11.54 -5.46
N ALA A 6 20.71 -12.14 -4.87
CA ALA A 6 19.67 -12.86 -5.61
C ALA A 6 18.69 -11.87 -6.25
N PRO A 7 18.18 -12.15 -7.45
CA PRO A 7 17.17 -11.32 -8.08
C PRO A 7 15.90 -11.31 -7.22
N VAL A 8 15.23 -10.15 -7.15
CA VAL A 8 13.92 -9.98 -6.51
C VAL A 8 12.80 -10.01 -7.56
N ARG A 9 11.72 -10.69 -7.25
CA ARG A 9 10.55 -10.84 -8.14
C ARG A 9 9.40 -10.03 -7.55
N ILE A 10 9.06 -8.95 -8.24
CA ILE A 10 8.01 -8.02 -7.81
C ILE A 10 6.90 -8.03 -8.87
N GLY A 11 5.70 -8.47 -8.47
CA GLY A 11 4.51 -8.39 -9.32
C GLY A 11 3.65 -7.20 -8.93
N ASN A 12 2.83 -6.70 -9.87
CA ASN A 12 1.83 -5.67 -9.59
C ASN A 12 0.43 -6.16 -9.99
N CYS A 13 -0.55 -5.99 -9.12
CA CYS A 13 -1.90 -6.50 -9.31
C CYS A 13 -2.97 -5.42 -9.55
N SER A 14 -2.60 -4.14 -9.52
CA SER A 14 -3.53 -3.04 -9.78
C SER A 14 -2.79 -1.81 -10.30
N GLY A 15 -3.35 -1.17 -11.33
CA GLY A 15 -2.87 0.10 -11.87
C GLY A 15 -3.86 1.25 -11.64
N PHE A 16 -5.05 1.00 -11.10
CA PHE A 16 -6.04 2.02 -10.74
C PHE A 16 -7.15 1.46 -9.86
N TYR A 17 -7.90 2.34 -9.19
CA TYR A 17 -9.07 1.97 -8.40
C TYR A 17 -10.20 1.46 -9.30
N GLY A 18 -10.51 0.19 -9.20
CA GLY A 18 -11.49 -0.49 -10.06
C GLY A 18 -10.86 -1.39 -11.14
N ASP A 19 -9.56 -1.65 -11.02
CA ASP A 19 -8.90 -2.64 -11.86
C ASP A 19 -9.45 -4.06 -11.61
N ARG A 20 -9.03 -5.00 -12.45
CA ARG A 20 -9.53 -6.37 -12.47
C ARG A 20 -9.43 -7.06 -11.10
N HIS A 21 -10.56 -7.49 -10.55
CA HIS A 21 -10.64 -8.09 -9.21
C HIS A 21 -9.76 -9.35 -9.08
N SER A 22 -9.72 -10.18 -10.11
CA SER A 22 -8.95 -11.43 -10.14
C SER A 22 -7.43 -11.24 -10.20
N ALA A 23 -6.94 -10.02 -10.52
CA ALA A 23 -5.52 -9.77 -10.78
C ALA A 23 -4.61 -10.15 -9.60
N MET A 24 -5.04 -9.91 -8.36
CA MET A 24 -4.27 -10.28 -7.17
C MET A 24 -4.04 -11.81 -7.11
N ARG A 25 -5.10 -12.59 -7.31
CA ARG A 25 -5.01 -14.05 -7.33
C ARG A 25 -4.18 -14.56 -8.50
N GLU A 26 -4.41 -13.99 -9.69
CA GLU A 26 -3.67 -14.36 -10.91
C GLU A 26 -2.16 -14.14 -10.73
N MET A 27 -1.75 -13.00 -10.18
CA MET A 27 -0.35 -12.72 -9.89
C MET A 27 0.22 -13.69 -8.87
N LEU A 28 -0.50 -13.97 -7.78
CA LEU A 28 -0.05 -14.90 -6.75
C LEU A 28 0.04 -16.35 -7.25
N THR A 29 -0.71 -16.75 -8.27
CA THR A 29 -0.74 -18.13 -8.79
C THR A 29 0.05 -18.30 -10.08
N GLY A 30 0.31 -17.20 -10.80
CA GLY A 30 0.92 -17.24 -12.14
C GLY A 30 2.44 -17.45 -12.16
N GLY A 31 3.11 -17.32 -11.02
CA GLY A 31 4.56 -17.48 -10.91
C GLY A 31 5.04 -17.28 -9.49
N ASP A 32 6.35 -17.38 -9.32
CA ASP A 32 6.99 -17.12 -8.03
C ASP A 32 7.19 -15.61 -7.85
N LEU A 33 6.78 -15.09 -6.72
CA LEU A 33 6.96 -13.70 -6.30
C LEU A 33 7.60 -13.64 -4.92
N ASP A 34 8.38 -12.58 -4.70
CA ASP A 34 8.87 -12.18 -3.38
C ASP A 34 7.98 -11.06 -2.81
N TYR A 35 7.48 -10.19 -3.70
CA TYR A 35 6.57 -9.11 -3.35
C TYR A 35 5.43 -8.98 -4.37
N LEU A 36 4.27 -8.61 -3.87
CA LEU A 36 3.13 -8.18 -4.67
C LEU A 36 2.80 -6.73 -4.36
N THR A 37 2.71 -5.90 -5.39
CA THR A 37 2.36 -4.49 -5.24
C THR A 37 0.97 -4.21 -5.81
N GLY A 38 0.34 -3.14 -5.32
CA GLY A 38 -0.92 -2.65 -5.86
C GLY A 38 -0.95 -1.12 -5.85
N ASP A 39 -1.04 -0.52 -7.03
CA ASP A 39 -1.22 0.91 -7.20
C ASP A 39 -2.69 1.20 -7.52
N TYR A 40 -3.38 1.80 -6.55
CA TYR A 40 -4.82 2.07 -6.62
C TYR A 40 -5.14 3.55 -6.83
N LEU A 41 -4.13 4.44 -6.73
CA LEU A 41 -4.38 5.87 -6.58
C LEU A 41 -4.04 6.66 -7.83
N ALA A 42 -4.96 7.53 -8.18
CA ALA A 42 -4.83 8.63 -9.10
C ALA A 42 -5.64 9.82 -8.56
N GLU A 43 -5.55 10.98 -9.17
CA GLU A 43 -6.29 12.18 -8.76
C GLU A 43 -7.80 11.93 -8.71
N LEU A 44 -8.33 11.20 -9.71
CA LEU A 44 -9.74 10.80 -9.72
C LEU A 44 -10.09 9.88 -8.54
N THR A 45 -9.21 8.94 -8.22
CA THR A 45 -9.40 8.05 -7.05
C THR A 45 -9.44 8.86 -5.77
N MET A 46 -8.52 9.82 -5.60
CA MET A 46 -8.49 10.68 -4.41
C MET A 46 -9.78 11.49 -4.26
N LEU A 47 -10.35 12.00 -5.37
CA LEU A 47 -11.65 12.65 -5.38
C LEU A 47 -12.78 11.71 -4.91
N ILE A 48 -12.79 10.48 -5.42
CA ILE A 48 -13.79 9.45 -5.03
C ILE A 48 -13.67 9.14 -3.53
N LEU A 49 -12.46 8.88 -3.05
CA LEU A 49 -12.19 8.59 -1.64
C LEU A 49 -12.50 9.78 -0.73
N GLY A 50 -12.23 11.01 -1.18
CA GLY A 50 -12.60 12.23 -0.47
C GLY A 50 -14.11 12.35 -0.27
N ARG A 51 -14.89 12.08 -1.31
CA ARG A 51 -16.36 12.04 -1.22
C ARG A 51 -16.89 10.92 -0.33
N ASP A 52 -16.24 9.76 -0.34
CA ASP A 52 -16.61 8.64 0.55
C ASP A 52 -16.32 9.01 2.02
N ARG A 53 -15.15 9.61 2.30
CA ARG A 53 -14.76 10.06 3.66
C ARG A 53 -15.66 11.16 4.21
N MET A 54 -16.18 12.06 3.37
CA MET A 54 -17.15 13.06 3.78
C MET A 54 -18.45 12.44 4.32
N LYS A 55 -18.88 11.31 3.76
CA LYS A 55 -20.10 10.59 4.18
C LYS A 55 -19.82 9.62 5.33
N HIS A 56 -18.64 9.08 5.37
CA HIS A 56 -18.20 8.02 6.29
C HIS A 56 -16.77 8.35 6.74
N PRO A 57 -16.59 9.10 7.85
CA PRO A 57 -15.27 9.59 8.28
C PRO A 57 -14.22 8.50 8.56
N ASP A 58 -14.65 7.28 8.85
CA ASP A 58 -13.86 6.08 9.06
C ASP A 58 -13.31 5.44 7.76
N ARG A 59 -13.81 5.91 6.60
CA ARG A 59 -13.43 5.43 5.27
C ARG A 59 -12.37 6.33 4.62
N GLY A 60 -12.27 6.28 3.30
CA GLY A 60 -11.30 7.06 2.53
C GLY A 60 -10.15 6.20 1.99
N TYR A 61 -10.29 4.90 1.99
CA TYR A 61 -9.36 3.94 1.39
C TYR A 61 -10.01 3.08 0.31
N ALA A 62 -9.21 2.45 -0.54
CA ALA A 62 -9.69 1.61 -1.64
C ALA A 62 -10.25 0.27 -1.12
N LYS A 63 -11.57 0.18 -1.01
CA LYS A 63 -12.26 -1.03 -0.49
C LYS A 63 -12.05 -2.26 -1.37
N THR A 64 -11.84 -2.08 -2.66
CA THR A 64 -11.55 -3.18 -3.60
C THR A 64 -10.31 -3.96 -3.19
N PHE A 65 -9.27 -3.28 -2.68
CA PHE A 65 -8.08 -3.95 -2.14
C PHE A 65 -8.44 -4.90 -0.99
N LEU A 66 -9.25 -4.43 -0.03
CA LEU A 66 -9.64 -5.26 1.11
C LEU A 66 -10.44 -6.50 0.68
N THR A 67 -11.33 -6.34 -0.32
CA THR A 67 -12.10 -7.46 -0.87
C THR A 67 -11.20 -8.48 -1.60
N GLN A 68 -10.24 -8.00 -2.40
CA GLN A 68 -9.25 -8.85 -3.06
C GLN A 68 -8.37 -9.58 -2.04
N LEU A 69 -7.96 -8.86 -0.98
CA LEU A 69 -7.10 -9.40 0.06
C LEU A 69 -7.81 -10.49 0.89
N GLU A 70 -9.12 -10.35 1.13
CA GLU A 70 -9.91 -11.39 1.83
C GLU A 70 -9.81 -12.75 1.14
N GLU A 71 -9.76 -12.76 -0.19
CA GLU A 71 -9.62 -13.99 -0.97
C GLU A 71 -8.17 -14.48 -1.11
N CYS A 72 -7.19 -13.60 -0.90
CA CYS A 72 -5.81 -13.84 -1.31
C CYS A 72 -4.79 -13.79 -0.17
N LEU A 73 -5.14 -13.28 1.02
CA LEU A 73 -4.18 -13.09 2.11
C LEU A 73 -3.53 -14.40 2.57
N GLY A 74 -4.32 -15.47 2.71
CA GLY A 74 -3.80 -16.79 3.05
C GLY A 74 -2.86 -17.32 1.98
N LEU A 75 -3.23 -17.17 0.71
CA LEU A 75 -2.38 -17.58 -0.41
C LEU A 75 -1.05 -16.82 -0.44
N ALA A 76 -1.07 -15.50 -0.20
CA ALA A 76 0.14 -14.70 -0.12
C ALA A 76 1.05 -15.17 1.02
N GLN A 77 0.47 -15.45 2.19
CA GLN A 77 1.21 -15.93 3.35
C GLN A 77 1.81 -17.33 3.12
N ASP A 78 1.04 -18.27 2.58
CA ASP A 78 1.50 -19.63 2.27
C ASP A 78 2.69 -19.63 1.29
N ARG A 79 2.74 -18.62 0.42
CA ARG A 79 3.81 -18.45 -0.56
C ARG A 79 4.94 -17.54 -0.08
N GLY A 80 4.84 -16.98 1.11
CA GLY A 80 5.83 -16.05 1.66
C GLY A 80 5.91 -14.72 0.89
N VAL A 81 4.85 -14.34 0.18
CA VAL A 81 4.79 -13.10 -0.62
C VAL A 81 4.37 -11.93 0.27
N ARG A 82 5.18 -10.90 0.34
CA ARG A 82 4.87 -9.66 1.07
C ARG A 82 4.10 -8.69 0.16
N ILE A 83 3.18 -7.93 0.74
CA ILE A 83 2.28 -7.05 -0.02
C ILE A 83 2.60 -5.60 0.31
N VAL A 84 2.71 -4.75 -0.72
CA VAL A 84 2.88 -3.29 -0.59
C VAL A 84 1.84 -2.59 -1.43
N THR A 85 1.08 -1.66 -0.85
CA THR A 85 0.01 -0.98 -1.58
C THR A 85 -0.22 0.45 -1.11
N ASN A 86 -0.59 1.34 -2.03
CA ASN A 86 -1.06 2.68 -1.73
C ASN A 86 -2.60 2.76 -1.54
N ALA A 87 -3.27 1.60 -1.47
CA ALA A 87 -4.73 1.52 -1.31
C ALA A 87 -5.28 2.25 -0.06
N GLY A 88 -4.41 2.65 0.88
CA GLY A 88 -4.77 3.43 2.06
C GLY A 88 -5.38 4.79 1.74
N GLY A 89 -5.01 5.39 0.62
CA GLY A 89 -5.62 6.62 0.13
C GLY A 89 -5.56 7.76 1.15
N LEU A 90 -6.72 8.18 1.64
CA LEU A 90 -6.87 9.23 2.66
C LEU A 90 -6.91 8.70 4.10
N ASN A 91 -6.85 7.39 4.30
CA ASN A 91 -6.93 6.76 5.61
C ASN A 91 -6.10 5.47 5.66
N PRO A 92 -4.77 5.54 5.52
CA PRO A 92 -3.92 4.36 5.55
C PRO A 92 -3.98 3.62 6.89
N ALA A 93 -4.09 4.32 8.00
CA ALA A 93 -4.26 3.71 9.33
C ALA A 93 -5.54 2.88 9.40
N GLY A 94 -6.68 3.44 8.95
CA GLY A 94 -7.96 2.72 8.93
C GLY A 94 -7.96 1.49 8.03
N LEU A 95 -7.29 1.54 6.87
CA LEU A 95 -7.11 0.35 6.04
C LEU A 95 -6.21 -0.68 6.73
N ALA A 96 -5.12 -0.26 7.37
CA ALA A 96 -4.24 -1.17 8.10
C ALA A 96 -5.00 -1.88 9.24
N ASP A 97 -5.85 -1.18 9.96
CA ASP A 97 -6.71 -1.77 11.01
C ASP A 97 -7.71 -2.75 10.41
N ALA A 98 -8.32 -2.43 9.28
CA ALA A 98 -9.22 -3.34 8.56
C ALA A 98 -8.49 -4.62 8.08
N VAL A 99 -7.25 -4.49 7.64
CA VAL A 99 -6.41 -5.65 7.26
C VAL A 99 -6.05 -6.50 8.49
N ARG A 100 -5.72 -5.88 9.63
CA ARG A 100 -5.48 -6.62 10.89
C ARG A 100 -6.71 -7.40 11.33
N ALA A 101 -7.89 -6.75 11.31
CA ALA A 101 -9.15 -7.41 11.64
C ALA A 101 -9.48 -8.55 10.67
N LEU A 102 -9.17 -8.39 9.38
CA LEU A 102 -9.29 -9.45 8.37
C LEU A 102 -8.37 -10.62 8.69
N ALA A 103 -7.10 -10.36 8.97
CA ALA A 103 -6.12 -11.40 9.31
C ALA A 103 -6.53 -12.18 10.56
N GLU A 104 -7.01 -11.49 11.60
CA GLU A 104 -7.53 -12.14 12.83
C GLU A 104 -8.74 -13.03 12.53
N ARG A 105 -9.70 -12.55 11.74
CA ARG A 105 -10.89 -13.33 11.33
C ARG A 105 -10.53 -14.57 10.53
N LEU A 106 -9.46 -14.50 9.73
CA LEU A 106 -8.95 -15.63 8.95
C LEU A 106 -7.99 -16.54 9.76
N GLY A 107 -7.62 -16.16 10.98
CA GLY A 107 -6.67 -16.91 11.80
C GLY A 107 -5.23 -16.86 11.26
N LEU A 108 -4.85 -15.79 10.55
CA LEU A 108 -3.55 -15.64 9.90
C LEU A 108 -2.62 -14.72 10.71
N PRO A 109 -1.39 -15.15 11.05
CA PRO A 109 -0.44 -14.34 11.81
C PRO A 109 0.29 -13.33 10.89
N VAL A 110 -0.41 -12.31 10.44
CA VAL A 110 0.09 -11.28 9.52
C VAL A 110 0.47 -10.01 10.27
N ARG A 111 1.67 -9.51 10.03
CA ARG A 111 2.15 -8.23 10.55
C ARG A 111 1.84 -7.13 9.54
N VAL A 112 1.01 -6.18 9.96
CA VAL A 112 0.56 -5.07 9.11
C VAL A 112 1.16 -3.76 9.61
N ALA A 113 1.85 -3.05 8.73
CA ALA A 113 2.34 -1.70 8.97
C ALA A 113 1.69 -0.71 8.00
N HIS A 114 1.72 0.58 8.35
CA HIS A 114 1.29 1.63 7.44
C HIS A 114 2.25 2.82 7.47
N VAL A 115 2.21 3.60 6.39
CA VAL A 115 2.90 4.88 6.26
C VAL A 115 1.84 5.96 6.11
N ASP A 116 1.92 6.99 6.93
CA ASP A 116 1.08 8.18 6.91
C ASP A 116 1.92 9.46 6.79
N GLY A 117 1.27 10.64 6.89
CA GLY A 117 1.94 11.93 6.84
C GLY A 117 1.86 12.62 5.46
N ASP A 118 1.17 12.03 4.51
CA ASP A 118 0.91 12.62 3.19
C ASP A 118 -0.29 13.59 3.18
N ASP A 119 -1.23 13.50 4.14
CA ASP A 119 -2.43 14.35 4.18
C ASP A 119 -2.07 15.79 4.58
N LEU A 120 -2.20 16.72 3.63
CA LEU A 120 -1.96 18.15 3.79
C LEU A 120 -3.26 18.94 3.98
N ALA A 121 -4.42 18.31 3.87
CA ALA A 121 -5.71 19.00 4.01
C ALA A 121 -5.86 19.75 5.35
N PRO A 122 -5.38 19.24 6.50
CA PRO A 122 -5.41 19.97 7.77
C PRO A 122 -4.55 21.24 7.79
N ARG A 123 -3.59 21.35 6.87
CA ARG A 123 -2.66 22.48 6.72
C ARG A 123 -2.92 23.29 5.46
N ALA A 124 -4.04 23.06 4.78
CA ALA A 124 -4.33 23.65 3.47
C ALA A 124 -4.31 25.18 3.49
N GLU A 125 -4.85 25.80 4.53
CA GLU A 125 -4.87 27.28 4.69
C GLU A 125 -3.45 27.82 4.87
N GLU A 126 -2.64 27.23 5.75
CA GLU A 126 -1.23 27.56 6.00
C GLU A 126 -0.40 27.48 4.70
N LEU A 127 -0.68 26.45 3.89
CA LEU A 127 0.03 26.18 2.63
C LEU A 127 -0.53 26.96 1.43
N GLY A 128 -1.55 27.81 1.61
CA GLY A 128 -2.16 28.55 0.53
C GLY A 128 -2.92 27.72 -0.49
N LEU A 129 -3.36 26.51 -0.12
CA LEU A 129 -4.07 25.58 -1.00
C LEU A 129 -5.57 25.86 -1.10
N GLY A 130 -6.08 26.87 -0.41
CA GLY A 130 -7.51 27.19 -0.35
C GLY A 130 -8.30 26.15 0.46
N LYS A 131 -9.41 25.70 -0.10
CA LYS A 131 -10.30 24.70 0.55
C LYS A 131 -10.42 23.44 -0.33
N PRO A 132 -9.36 22.66 -0.48
CA PRO A 132 -9.41 21.45 -1.28
C PRO A 132 -10.23 20.37 -0.59
N LEU A 133 -10.86 19.49 -1.36
CA LEU A 133 -11.49 18.28 -0.84
C LEU A 133 -10.43 17.30 -0.31
N THR A 134 -9.32 17.20 -1.02
CA THR A 134 -8.14 16.43 -0.66
C THR A 134 -6.88 17.20 -1.05
N ALA A 135 -5.84 17.08 -0.26
CA ALA A 135 -4.51 17.61 -0.55
C ALA A 135 -3.48 16.67 0.06
N ASN A 136 -2.65 16.07 -0.78
CA ASN A 136 -1.70 15.06 -0.34
C ASN A 136 -0.32 15.33 -0.93
N ALA A 137 0.72 15.14 -0.14
CA ALA A 137 2.09 15.06 -0.60
C ALA A 137 2.34 13.70 -1.26
N TYR A 138 3.19 13.68 -2.29
CA TYR A 138 3.73 12.42 -2.80
C TYR A 138 4.93 12.03 -1.95
N LEU A 139 4.74 11.09 -1.03
CA LEU A 139 5.84 10.57 -0.23
C LEU A 139 6.75 9.66 -1.08
N GLY A 140 7.98 9.44 -0.61
CA GLY A 140 8.93 8.54 -1.26
C GLY A 140 8.84 7.10 -0.73
N ALA A 141 9.80 6.27 -1.16
CA ALA A 141 9.84 4.84 -0.87
C ALA A 141 10.26 4.51 0.57
N TRP A 142 10.96 5.40 1.28
CA TRP A 142 11.70 5.04 2.50
C TRP A 142 10.83 4.66 3.69
N GLY A 143 9.66 5.25 3.85
CA GLY A 143 8.70 4.81 4.88
C GLY A 143 8.25 3.36 4.67
N ILE A 144 8.11 2.94 3.39
CA ILE A 144 7.79 1.55 3.04
C ILE A 144 8.98 0.64 3.36
N VAL A 145 10.21 1.07 3.04
CA VAL A 145 11.44 0.33 3.37
C VAL A 145 11.53 0.10 4.87
N ASP A 146 11.34 1.14 5.67
CA ASP A 146 11.38 1.06 7.14
C ASP A 146 10.34 0.05 7.67
N CYS A 147 9.13 0.03 7.10
CA CYS A 147 8.10 -0.97 7.43
C CYS A 147 8.53 -2.39 7.05
N LEU A 148 9.07 -2.58 5.85
CA LEU A 148 9.54 -3.88 5.37
C LEU A 148 10.72 -4.40 6.21
N ASP A 149 11.66 -3.56 6.58
CA ASP A 149 12.82 -3.91 7.41
C ASP A 149 12.41 -4.26 8.85
N SER A 150 11.33 -3.64 9.36
CA SER A 150 10.74 -4.03 10.64
C SER A 150 10.00 -5.37 10.60
N GLY A 151 9.89 -5.97 9.40
CA GLY A 151 9.33 -7.30 9.19
C GLY A 151 7.82 -7.31 8.88
N ALA A 152 7.24 -6.21 8.40
CA ALA A 152 5.85 -6.21 7.98
C ALA A 152 5.61 -7.15 6.78
N ASP A 153 4.50 -7.89 6.82
CA ASP A 153 4.04 -8.77 5.75
C ASP A 153 3.14 -8.00 4.76
N VAL A 154 2.39 -7.02 5.28
CA VAL A 154 1.57 -6.11 4.49
C VAL A 154 1.92 -4.67 4.89
N VAL A 155 2.26 -3.84 3.90
CA VAL A 155 2.50 -2.40 4.07
C VAL A 155 1.46 -1.61 3.31
N VAL A 156 0.75 -0.74 4.01
CA VAL A 156 -0.29 0.13 3.46
C VAL A 156 0.20 1.58 3.51
N THR A 157 0.03 2.31 2.42
CA THR A 157 0.35 3.75 2.40
C THR A 157 -0.84 4.59 1.95
N GLY A 158 -0.79 5.88 2.23
CA GLY A 158 -1.53 6.90 1.52
C GLY A 158 -0.86 7.24 0.19
N ARG A 159 -0.84 8.53 -0.20
CA ARG A 159 -0.23 8.95 -1.45
C ARG A 159 1.29 8.87 -1.37
N VAL A 160 1.86 8.07 -2.23
CA VAL A 160 3.30 8.00 -2.50
C VAL A 160 3.52 8.21 -4.00
N THR A 161 4.75 8.50 -4.43
CA THR A 161 5.06 8.42 -5.87
C THR A 161 4.78 7.01 -6.36
N ASP A 162 4.15 6.87 -7.53
CA ASP A 162 3.63 5.58 -8.01
C ASP A 162 4.71 4.50 -8.07
N ALA A 163 5.93 4.86 -8.48
CA ALA A 163 7.07 3.96 -8.49
C ALA A 163 7.50 3.48 -7.08
N SER A 164 7.18 4.23 -6.02
CA SER A 164 7.64 3.91 -4.65
C SER A 164 7.14 2.56 -4.16
N VAL A 165 5.95 2.12 -4.57
CA VAL A 165 5.40 0.81 -4.17
C VAL A 165 6.23 -0.35 -4.73
N THR A 166 6.97 -0.13 -5.83
CA THR A 166 7.86 -1.12 -6.45
C THR A 166 9.33 -0.91 -6.06
N VAL A 167 9.79 0.35 -6.02
CA VAL A 167 11.17 0.69 -5.63
C VAL A 167 11.47 0.29 -4.19
N ALA A 168 10.52 0.49 -3.27
CA ALA A 168 10.73 0.19 -1.86
C ALA A 168 10.99 -1.31 -1.59
N PRO A 169 10.23 -2.28 -2.14
CA PRO A 169 10.58 -3.69 -2.06
C PRO A 169 11.98 -4.01 -2.57
N ALA A 170 12.39 -3.44 -3.70
CA ALA A 170 13.75 -3.63 -4.22
C ALA A 170 14.80 -3.03 -3.28
N ALA A 171 14.59 -1.82 -2.79
CA ALA A 171 15.50 -1.15 -1.86
C ALA A 171 15.66 -1.95 -0.55
N ALA A 172 14.58 -2.44 0.02
CA ALA A 172 14.61 -3.30 1.21
C ALA A 172 15.33 -4.64 0.92
N HIS A 173 15.07 -5.26 -0.23
CA HIS A 173 15.69 -6.53 -0.61
C HIS A 173 17.21 -6.42 -0.78
N PHE A 174 17.65 -5.37 -1.47
CA PHE A 174 19.08 -5.16 -1.77
C PHE A 174 19.81 -4.36 -0.69
N GLY A 175 19.12 -3.84 0.30
CA GLY A 175 19.70 -3.02 1.38
C GLY A 175 20.25 -1.69 0.87
N TRP A 176 19.55 -1.06 -0.11
CA TRP A 176 19.96 0.25 -0.62
C TRP A 176 19.88 1.33 0.46
N SER A 177 20.79 2.27 0.39
CA SER A 177 20.78 3.47 1.21
C SER A 177 20.06 4.62 0.52
N ARG A 178 19.74 5.67 1.29
CA ARG A 178 19.08 6.88 0.76
C ARG A 178 19.95 7.66 -0.25
N THR A 179 21.21 7.31 -0.39
CA THR A 179 22.20 7.97 -1.26
C THR A 179 22.66 7.08 -2.42
N ASP A 180 22.11 5.88 -2.56
CA ASP A 180 22.40 5.00 -3.69
C ASP A 180 21.55 5.45 -4.90
N TYR A 181 22.23 5.82 -6.02
CA TYR A 181 21.63 6.31 -7.25
C TYR A 181 22.07 5.48 -8.45
#